data_c9ff0abb2dc9041d66762c4ee0f87fec
#
_entry.id   c9ff0abb2dc9041d66762c4ee0f87fec
#
_cell.length_a   1.000
_cell.length_b   1.000
_cell.length_c   1.000
_cell.angle_alpha   90.00
_cell.angle_beta   90.00
_cell.angle_gamma   90.00
#
_symmetry.space_group_name_H-M   'P 1'
#
loop_
_entity.id
_entity.type
_entity.pdbx_description
1 polymer ?
#
loop_
_entity_poly.entity_id
_entity_poly.type
_entity_poly.pdbx_seq_one_letter_code
_entity_poly.pdbx_strand_id
1 'polypeptide(L)'
;CLERSMSTTTSHALPSGAQPAPRSSVLVATSAVAAAGTMLMFGMLAMWLKFRDASPLRESARGKMIHDWLPSEIKVPEVATNTMAFTMVIACVMAQWAVYSTRRNDSSHATMALAVTAFVGIAAINAQVAVYLQMGMGLTDGPYQTMFYAVTGTMLALLVTGVAFSIVTMFRAVAGRLGDSSVMSAHALYWYFLTAV
;
A
#
# COMPACT_ATOMS: atom_id res chain seq x y z
N CYS A 1 -33.47 6.13 -74.50
CA CYS A 1 -33.46 6.35 -73.04
C CYS A 1 -33.26 5.00 -72.36
N LEU A 2 -32.03 4.71 -71.91
CA LEU A 2 -31.71 3.54 -71.15
C LEU A 2 -31.36 4.03 -69.76
N GLU A 3 -32.29 3.89 -68.80
CA GLU A 3 -32.01 4.05 -67.33
C GLU A 3 -31.22 2.86 -66.84
N ARG A 4 -29.99 3.11 -66.49
CA ARG A 4 -29.09 2.14 -65.79
C ARG A 4 -29.40 2.17 -64.31
N SER A 5 -30.23 1.23 -63.84
CA SER A 5 -30.44 0.99 -62.43
C SER A 5 -29.11 0.60 -61.76
N MET A 6 -28.50 1.51 -60.98
CA MET A 6 -27.38 1.22 -60.13
C MET A 6 -27.88 0.52 -58.86
N SER A 7 -27.70 -0.78 -58.83
CA SER A 7 -27.89 -1.60 -57.63
C SER A 7 -26.83 -1.23 -56.58
N THR A 8 -27.19 -0.45 -55.57
CA THR A 8 -26.36 -0.18 -54.41
C THR A 8 -26.34 -1.42 -53.55
N THR A 9 -25.26 -2.18 -53.61
CA THR A 9 -24.98 -3.29 -52.70
C THR A 9 -24.65 -2.69 -51.32
N THR A 10 -25.63 -2.63 -50.44
CA THR A 10 -25.41 -2.32 -49.04
C THR A 10 -24.62 -3.48 -48.41
N SER A 11 -23.34 -3.30 -48.21
CA SER A 11 -22.54 -4.24 -47.42
C SER A 11 -23.03 -4.17 -45.97
N HIS A 12 -23.73 -5.19 -45.50
CA HIS A 12 -24.02 -5.38 -44.11
C HIS A 12 -22.66 -5.66 -43.38
N ALA A 13 -22.00 -4.61 -42.91
CA ALA A 13 -20.90 -4.75 -41.99
C ALA A 13 -21.47 -5.42 -40.73
N LEU A 14 -20.94 -6.59 -40.39
CA LEU A 14 -21.25 -7.25 -39.11
C LEU A 14 -20.99 -6.27 -37.97
N PRO A 15 -21.86 -6.17 -36.98
CA PRO A 15 -21.62 -5.33 -35.83
C PRO A 15 -20.26 -5.70 -35.26
N SER A 16 -19.34 -4.76 -35.19
CA SER A 16 -18.05 -4.95 -34.55
C SER A 16 -18.31 -5.39 -33.10
N GLY A 17 -17.85 -6.59 -32.76
CA GLY A 17 -17.98 -7.11 -31.40
C GLY A 17 -17.49 -6.08 -30.39
N ALA A 18 -18.13 -6.01 -29.24
CA ALA A 18 -17.77 -5.06 -28.19
C ALA A 18 -16.25 -5.12 -27.95
N GLN A 19 -15.58 -3.99 -28.21
CA GLN A 19 -14.15 -3.90 -27.93
C GLN A 19 -13.92 -4.20 -26.45
N PRO A 20 -12.96 -5.09 -26.11
CA PRO A 20 -12.64 -5.32 -24.72
C PRO A 20 -12.25 -4.00 -24.06
N ALA A 21 -12.83 -3.71 -22.90
CA ALA A 21 -12.55 -2.48 -22.15
C ALA A 21 -11.03 -2.33 -21.99
N PRO A 22 -10.46 -1.14 -22.24
CA PRO A 22 -9.02 -0.92 -22.11
C PRO A 22 -8.59 -1.28 -20.70
N ARG A 23 -7.66 -2.22 -20.59
CA ARG A 23 -7.08 -2.59 -19.28
C ARG A 23 -6.39 -1.36 -18.72
N SER A 24 -6.80 -0.93 -17.52
CA SER A 24 -6.15 0.19 -16.85
C SER A 24 -4.69 -0.15 -16.57
N SER A 25 -3.77 0.46 -17.28
CA SER A 25 -2.33 0.27 -17.09
C SER A 25 -1.89 0.61 -15.67
N VAL A 26 -2.52 1.60 -15.05
CA VAL A 26 -2.23 2.01 -13.67
C VAL A 26 -2.60 0.91 -12.67
N LEU A 27 -3.76 0.28 -12.81
CA LEU A 27 -4.18 -0.80 -11.92
C LEU A 27 -3.26 -2.02 -12.06
N VAL A 28 -2.88 -2.38 -13.29
CA VAL A 28 -1.96 -3.50 -13.55
C VAL A 28 -0.58 -3.20 -12.96
N ALA A 29 -0.05 -1.99 -13.17
CA ALA A 29 1.23 -1.58 -12.60
C ALA A 29 1.20 -1.61 -11.06
N THR A 30 0.14 -1.08 -10.44
CA THR A 30 -0.01 -1.08 -8.98
C THR A 30 -0.11 -2.51 -8.44
N SER A 31 -0.82 -3.41 -9.11
CA SER A 31 -0.90 -4.82 -8.70
C SER A 31 0.46 -5.54 -8.81
N ALA A 32 1.26 -5.24 -9.83
CA ALA A 32 2.61 -5.78 -9.96
C ALA A 32 3.53 -5.26 -8.85
N VAL A 33 3.47 -3.97 -8.53
CA VAL A 33 4.23 -3.37 -7.42
C VAL A 33 3.80 -3.97 -6.08
N ALA A 34 2.50 -4.14 -5.85
CA ALA A 34 1.99 -4.78 -4.64
C ALA A 34 2.47 -6.23 -4.50
N ALA A 35 2.43 -7.01 -5.58
CA ALA A 35 2.93 -8.38 -5.57
C ALA A 35 4.44 -8.45 -5.29
N ALA A 36 5.24 -7.61 -5.96
CA ALA A 36 6.68 -7.52 -5.74
C ALA A 36 7.02 -7.08 -4.30
N GLY A 37 6.31 -6.07 -3.78
CA GLY A 37 6.46 -5.60 -2.41
C GLY A 37 6.11 -6.67 -1.38
N THR A 38 5.03 -7.42 -1.61
CA THR A 38 4.63 -8.54 -0.76
C THR A 38 5.72 -9.62 -0.73
N MET A 39 6.26 -10.00 -1.88
CA MET A 39 7.36 -10.98 -1.96
C MET A 39 8.61 -10.49 -1.22
N LEU A 40 8.95 -9.20 -1.38
CA LEU A 40 10.07 -8.58 -0.66
C LEU A 40 9.89 -8.68 0.85
N MET A 41 8.71 -8.29 1.36
CA MET A 41 8.43 -8.29 2.79
C MET A 41 8.42 -9.71 3.38
N PHE A 42 7.84 -10.68 2.68
CA PHE A 42 7.91 -12.09 3.10
C PHE A 42 9.34 -12.63 3.09
N GLY A 43 10.16 -12.26 2.10
CA GLY A 43 11.58 -12.59 2.06
C GLY A 43 12.34 -12.02 3.26
N MET A 44 12.09 -10.76 3.62
CA MET A 44 12.69 -10.11 4.79
C MET A 44 12.23 -10.76 6.09
N LEU A 45 10.94 -11.12 6.21
CA LEU A 45 10.41 -11.84 7.37
C LEU A 45 11.03 -13.24 7.50
N ALA A 46 11.20 -13.96 6.40
CA ALA A 46 11.88 -15.25 6.41
C ALA A 46 13.36 -15.13 6.89
N MET A 47 14.07 -14.08 6.45
CA MET A 47 15.42 -13.78 6.94
C MET A 47 15.41 -13.41 8.43
N TRP A 48 14.45 -12.62 8.88
CA TRP A 48 14.25 -12.32 10.29
C TRP A 48 14.13 -13.59 11.14
N LEU A 49 13.25 -14.52 10.72
CA LEU A 49 13.06 -15.79 11.43
C LEU A 49 14.33 -16.62 11.43
N LYS A 50 15.04 -16.71 10.31
CA LYS A 50 16.30 -17.44 10.20
C LYS A 50 17.39 -16.90 11.13
N PHE A 51 17.56 -15.57 11.21
CA PHE A 51 18.53 -14.97 12.13
C PHE A 51 18.13 -15.14 13.57
N ARG A 52 16.84 -15.07 13.88
CA ARG A 52 16.31 -15.34 15.23
C ARG A 52 16.63 -16.79 15.65
N ASP A 53 16.38 -17.77 14.80
CA ASP A 53 16.60 -19.18 15.11
C ASP A 53 18.09 -19.53 15.19
N ALA A 54 18.96 -18.76 14.53
CA ALA A 54 20.42 -18.88 14.63
C ALA A 54 21.02 -18.17 15.87
N SER A 55 20.23 -17.38 16.61
CA SER A 55 20.73 -16.67 17.79
C SER A 55 20.97 -17.64 18.95
N PRO A 56 21.94 -17.33 19.85
CA PRO A 56 22.22 -18.18 20.99
C PRO A 56 21.01 -18.35 21.91
N LEU A 57 20.95 -19.46 22.61
CA LEU A 57 19.89 -19.73 23.59
C LEU A 57 20.29 -19.12 24.94
N ARG A 58 19.36 -18.47 25.62
CA ARG A 58 19.49 -18.03 26.99
C ARG A 58 18.34 -18.57 27.84
N GLU A 59 18.61 -18.74 29.13
CA GLU A 59 17.58 -19.13 30.09
C GLU A 59 16.72 -17.91 30.46
N SER A 60 15.42 -18.03 30.28
CA SER A 60 14.44 -17.02 30.69
C SER A 60 14.28 -17.05 32.22
N ALA A 61 13.81 -15.95 32.83
CA ALA A 61 13.45 -15.86 34.22
C ALA A 61 12.45 -16.94 34.74
N ARG A 62 11.78 -17.64 33.79
CA ARG A 62 10.87 -18.76 34.05
C ARG A 62 11.50 -20.13 33.81
N GLY A 63 12.84 -20.23 33.71
CA GLY A 63 13.57 -21.47 33.48
C GLY A 63 13.42 -22.09 32.10
N LYS A 64 12.85 -21.34 31.12
CA LYS A 64 12.71 -21.82 29.72
C LYS A 64 13.85 -21.29 28.87
N MET A 65 14.44 -22.15 28.05
CA MET A 65 15.42 -21.74 27.04
C MET A 65 14.71 -20.99 25.94
N ILE A 66 15.13 -19.75 25.68
CA ILE A 66 14.63 -18.89 24.62
C ILE A 66 15.79 -18.37 23.78
N HIS A 67 15.52 -18.06 22.52
CA HIS A 67 16.49 -17.41 21.66
C HIS A 67 16.81 -16.00 22.18
N ASP A 68 18.09 -15.68 22.34
CA ASP A 68 18.57 -14.36 22.75
C ASP A 68 18.61 -13.44 21.53
N TRP A 69 17.42 -13.17 20.98
CA TRP A 69 17.23 -12.37 19.78
C TRP A 69 16.98 -10.90 20.08
N LEU A 70 16.09 -10.62 21.02
CA LEU A 70 15.79 -9.26 21.47
C LEU A 70 16.73 -8.89 22.63
N PRO A 71 17.61 -7.88 22.47
CA PRO A 71 18.44 -7.39 23.57
C PRO A 71 17.59 -6.99 24.77
N SER A 72 18.00 -7.38 25.97
CA SER A 72 17.23 -7.19 27.21
C SER A 72 17.00 -5.72 27.56
N GLU A 73 17.83 -4.83 27.03
CA GLU A 73 17.76 -3.38 27.28
C GLU A 73 16.72 -2.67 26.39
N ILE A 74 16.28 -3.33 25.29
CA ILE A 74 15.37 -2.73 24.32
C ILE A 74 13.93 -3.03 24.71
N LYS A 75 13.16 -1.95 24.93
CA LYS A 75 11.71 -2.02 25.11
C LYS A 75 11.02 -1.58 23.84
N VAL A 76 10.25 -2.50 23.24
CA VAL A 76 9.39 -2.17 22.10
C VAL A 76 8.21 -1.33 22.59
N PRO A 77 7.94 -0.14 22.01
CA PRO A 77 6.81 0.70 22.41
C PRO A 77 5.49 0.12 21.88
N GLU A 78 4.89 -0.83 22.60
CA GLU A 78 3.69 -1.57 22.19
C GLU A 78 2.52 -0.67 21.86
N VAL A 79 2.33 0.43 22.62
CA VAL A 79 1.22 1.37 22.38
C VAL A 79 1.36 2.05 21.02
N ALA A 80 2.55 2.52 20.67
CA ALA A 80 2.79 3.19 19.38
C ALA A 80 2.60 2.23 18.21
N THR A 81 3.10 1.00 18.35
CA THR A 81 3.00 -0.04 17.32
C THR A 81 1.54 -0.47 17.09
N ASN A 82 0.78 -0.71 18.16
CA ASN A 82 -0.64 -1.06 18.04
C ASN A 82 -1.47 0.09 17.47
N THR A 83 -1.22 1.32 17.90
CA THR A 83 -1.90 2.51 17.35
C THR A 83 -1.64 2.64 15.86
N MET A 84 -0.41 2.42 15.41
CA MET A 84 -0.05 2.43 14.00
C MET A 84 -0.84 1.37 13.21
N ALA A 85 -0.94 0.14 13.71
CA ALA A 85 -1.70 -0.93 13.05
C ALA A 85 -3.19 -0.56 12.87
N PHE A 86 -3.83 -0.04 13.91
CA PHE A 86 -5.23 0.45 13.82
C PHE A 86 -5.37 1.62 12.83
N THR A 87 -4.41 2.52 12.81
CA THR A 87 -4.40 3.66 11.91
C THR A 87 -4.35 3.23 10.44
N MET A 88 -3.60 2.17 10.13
CA MET A 88 -3.53 1.60 8.77
C MET A 88 -4.87 1.02 8.32
N VAL A 89 -5.62 0.35 9.22
CA VAL A 89 -6.98 -0.14 8.92
C VAL A 89 -7.91 1.03 8.59
N ILE A 90 -7.83 2.13 9.34
CA ILE A 90 -8.61 3.34 9.06
C ILE A 90 -8.25 3.91 7.67
N ALA A 91 -6.97 3.95 7.31
CA ALA A 91 -6.53 4.39 5.99
C ALA A 91 -7.14 3.54 4.86
N CYS A 92 -7.24 2.23 5.03
CA CYS A 92 -7.91 1.33 4.09
C CYS A 92 -9.39 1.67 3.91
N VAL A 93 -10.12 1.89 5.01
CA VAL A 93 -11.55 2.25 4.96
C VAL A 93 -11.72 3.58 4.23
N MET A 94 -10.88 4.58 4.50
CA MET A 94 -10.92 5.87 3.82
C MET A 94 -10.57 5.76 2.34
N ALA A 95 -9.56 4.97 1.97
CA ALA A 95 -9.21 4.71 0.59
C ALA A 95 -10.38 4.03 -0.18
N GLN A 96 -11.09 3.09 0.45
CA GLN A 96 -12.28 2.46 -0.13
C GLN A 96 -13.44 3.46 -0.25
N TRP A 97 -13.62 4.34 0.72
CA TRP A 97 -14.63 5.39 0.63
C TRP A 97 -14.34 6.35 -0.54
N ALA A 98 -13.09 6.69 -0.80
CA ALA A 98 -12.70 7.46 -1.98
C ALA A 98 -13.13 6.79 -3.29
N VAL A 99 -12.93 5.47 -3.42
CA VAL A 99 -13.39 4.69 -4.60
C VAL A 99 -14.92 4.76 -4.74
N TYR A 100 -15.64 4.56 -3.64
CA TYR A 100 -17.10 4.59 -3.65
C TYR A 100 -17.64 5.96 -4.05
N SER A 101 -17.10 7.03 -3.49
CA SER A 101 -17.48 8.41 -3.81
C SER A 101 -17.23 8.76 -5.28
N THR A 102 -16.09 8.32 -5.82
CA THR A 102 -15.76 8.53 -7.24
C THR A 102 -16.74 7.81 -8.16
N ARG A 103 -17.14 6.59 -7.83
CA ARG A 103 -18.16 5.84 -8.61
C ARG A 103 -19.54 6.51 -8.63
N ARG A 104 -19.82 7.34 -7.63
CA ARG A 104 -21.06 8.12 -7.52
C ARG A 104 -20.91 9.53 -8.11
N ASN A 105 -19.77 9.85 -8.74
CA ASN A 105 -19.45 11.18 -9.24
C ASN A 105 -19.45 12.29 -8.16
N ASP A 106 -19.22 11.91 -6.91
CA ASP A 106 -19.13 12.84 -5.78
C ASP A 106 -17.65 13.20 -5.55
N SER A 107 -17.21 14.24 -6.23
CA SER A 107 -15.81 14.71 -6.17
C SER A 107 -15.45 15.30 -4.81
N SER A 108 -16.39 15.88 -4.09
CA SER A 108 -16.16 16.49 -2.78
C SER A 108 -15.81 15.42 -1.74
N HIS A 109 -16.65 14.39 -1.62
CA HIS A 109 -16.38 13.29 -0.70
C HIS A 109 -15.16 12.46 -1.10
N ALA A 110 -14.91 12.30 -2.41
CA ALA A 110 -13.70 11.62 -2.88
C ALA A 110 -12.43 12.37 -2.46
N THR A 111 -12.40 13.70 -2.64
CA THR A 111 -11.28 14.53 -2.23
C THR A 111 -11.08 14.51 -0.72
N MET A 112 -12.15 14.61 0.05
CA MET A 112 -12.10 14.55 1.52
C MET A 112 -11.55 13.19 1.99
N ALA A 113 -12.01 12.09 1.43
CA ALA A 113 -11.54 10.76 1.77
C ALA A 113 -10.05 10.58 1.47
N LEU A 114 -9.57 11.10 0.32
CA LEU A 114 -8.14 11.10 -0.03
C LEU A 114 -7.30 11.97 0.91
N ALA A 115 -7.81 13.14 1.30
CA ALA A 115 -7.14 14.02 2.25
C ALA A 115 -6.98 13.34 3.62
N VAL A 116 -8.04 12.69 4.11
CA VAL A 116 -7.99 11.92 5.36
C VAL A 116 -7.02 10.75 5.25
N THR A 117 -7.03 10.01 4.13
CA THR A 117 -6.07 8.92 3.90
C THR A 117 -4.62 9.42 3.94
N ALA A 118 -4.33 10.54 3.27
CA ALA A 118 -3.01 11.15 3.29
C ALA A 118 -2.60 11.60 4.70
N PHE A 119 -3.51 12.25 5.42
CA PHE A 119 -3.26 12.71 6.80
C PHE A 119 -2.96 11.53 7.73
N VAL A 120 -3.77 10.49 7.67
CA VAL A 120 -3.57 9.25 8.44
C VAL A 120 -2.23 8.59 8.09
N GLY A 121 -1.86 8.57 6.80
CA GLY A 121 -0.56 8.07 6.36
C GLY A 121 0.62 8.89 6.92
N ILE A 122 0.51 10.22 6.94
CA ILE A 122 1.52 11.09 7.54
C ILE A 122 1.62 10.84 9.06
N ALA A 123 0.48 10.65 9.74
CA ALA A 123 0.47 10.32 11.17
C ALA A 123 1.17 8.97 11.43
N ALA A 124 0.97 7.96 10.58
CA ALA A 124 1.67 6.69 10.67
C ALA A 124 3.18 6.82 10.45
N ILE A 125 3.62 7.66 9.49
CA ILE A 125 5.05 7.96 9.30
C ILE A 125 5.64 8.59 10.57
N ASN A 126 4.96 9.59 11.14
CA ASN A 126 5.41 10.24 12.39
C ASN A 126 5.49 9.23 13.56
N ALA A 127 4.50 8.34 13.67
CA ALA A 127 4.51 7.28 14.69
C ALA A 127 5.72 6.34 14.52
N GLN A 128 6.04 5.95 13.30
CA GLN A 128 7.21 5.10 13.02
C GLN A 128 8.53 5.80 13.35
N VAL A 129 8.65 7.08 13.01
CA VAL A 129 9.83 7.89 13.38
C VAL A 129 9.94 8.01 14.91
N ALA A 130 8.83 8.24 15.60
CA ALA A 130 8.81 8.28 17.06
C ALA A 130 9.25 6.95 17.69
N VAL A 131 8.86 5.80 17.11
CA VAL A 131 9.36 4.48 17.53
C VAL A 131 10.89 4.41 17.41
N TYR A 132 11.46 4.84 16.27
CA TYR A 132 12.92 4.85 16.09
C TYR A 132 13.63 5.71 17.13
N LEU A 133 13.11 6.91 17.39
CA LEU A 133 13.68 7.82 18.38
C LEU A 133 13.58 7.27 19.81
N GLN A 134 12.48 6.60 20.16
CA GLN A 134 12.28 6.02 21.49
C GLN A 134 13.14 4.78 21.74
N MET A 135 13.38 3.99 20.70
CA MET A 135 14.20 2.79 20.82
C MET A 135 15.70 3.10 20.95
N GLY A 136 16.17 4.24 20.45
CA GLY A 136 17.53 4.72 20.60
C GLY A 136 18.63 3.76 20.12
N MET A 137 18.29 2.82 19.22
CA MET A 137 19.20 1.80 18.71
C MET A 137 20.04 2.33 17.56
N GLY A 138 21.34 1.98 17.54
CA GLY A 138 22.18 2.16 16.37
C GLY A 138 21.86 1.13 15.28
N LEU A 139 22.02 1.53 14.02
CA LEU A 139 21.73 0.67 12.86
C LEU A 139 22.62 -0.59 12.81
N THR A 140 23.83 -0.48 13.34
CA THR A 140 24.90 -1.49 13.27
C THR A 140 25.21 -2.17 14.60
N ASP A 141 24.39 -1.94 15.64
CA ASP A 141 24.65 -2.44 17.00
C ASP A 141 24.51 -3.97 17.11
N GLY A 142 23.86 -4.60 16.15
CA GLY A 142 23.72 -6.05 16.11
C GLY A 142 22.76 -6.56 15.02
N PRO A 143 22.66 -7.90 14.88
CA PRO A 143 21.80 -8.51 13.87
C PRO A 143 20.32 -8.17 14.01
N TYR A 144 19.83 -8.06 15.26
CA TYR A 144 18.45 -7.65 15.54
C TYR A 144 18.16 -6.25 15.02
N GLN A 145 19.02 -5.27 15.38
CA GLN A 145 18.85 -3.87 15.00
C GLN A 145 18.91 -3.69 13.48
N THR A 146 19.88 -4.30 12.84
CA THR A 146 20.01 -4.27 11.38
C THR A 146 18.76 -4.80 10.68
N MET A 147 18.26 -5.96 11.12
CA MET A 147 17.06 -6.56 10.54
C MET A 147 15.78 -5.76 10.88
N PHE A 148 15.69 -5.20 12.08
CA PHE A 148 14.59 -4.33 12.47
C PHE A 148 14.49 -3.11 11.55
N TYR A 149 15.59 -2.40 11.36
CA TYR A 149 15.62 -1.23 10.46
C TYR A 149 15.42 -1.62 8.99
N ALA A 150 15.90 -2.77 8.55
CA ALA A 150 15.68 -3.24 7.19
C ALA A 150 14.19 -3.47 6.91
N VAL A 151 13.49 -4.19 7.79
CA VAL A 151 12.05 -4.50 7.64
C VAL A 151 11.21 -3.23 7.78
N THR A 152 11.35 -2.53 8.91
CA THR A 152 10.52 -1.35 9.21
C THR A 152 10.87 -0.16 8.34
N GLY A 153 12.13 0.01 7.92
CA GLY A 153 12.56 1.04 6.97
C GLY A 153 12.00 0.81 5.57
N THR A 154 11.95 -0.44 5.11
CA THR A 154 11.29 -0.79 3.84
C THR A 154 9.78 -0.49 3.92
N MET A 155 9.13 -0.85 5.02
CA MET A 155 7.72 -0.50 5.24
C MET A 155 7.50 1.01 5.25
N LEU A 156 8.39 1.76 5.90
CA LEU A 156 8.33 3.23 5.91
C LEU A 156 8.49 3.82 4.51
N ALA A 157 9.39 3.31 3.68
CA ALA A 157 9.57 3.75 2.29
C ALA A 157 8.31 3.49 1.44
N LEU A 158 7.70 2.32 1.61
CA LEU A 158 6.43 1.97 0.97
C LEU A 158 5.29 2.90 1.44
N LEU A 159 5.25 3.22 2.74
CA LEU A 159 4.25 4.13 3.31
C LEU A 159 4.40 5.55 2.77
N VAL A 160 5.62 6.08 2.67
CA VAL A 160 5.90 7.38 2.04
C VAL A 160 5.41 7.41 0.59
N THR A 161 5.64 6.32 -0.15
CA THR A 161 5.14 6.17 -1.53
C THR A 161 3.60 6.18 -1.57
N GLY A 162 2.94 5.52 -0.62
CA GLY A 162 1.48 5.51 -0.49
C GLY A 162 0.90 6.90 -0.20
N VAL A 163 1.54 7.65 0.69
CA VAL A 163 1.15 9.05 0.99
C VAL A 163 1.35 9.94 -0.24
N ALA A 164 2.47 9.83 -0.94
CA ALA A 164 2.70 10.56 -2.18
C ALA A 164 1.63 10.23 -3.24
N PHE A 165 1.27 8.95 -3.38
CA PHE A 165 0.19 8.53 -4.27
C PHE A 165 -1.17 9.15 -3.87
N SER A 166 -1.49 9.18 -2.58
CA SER A 166 -2.71 9.81 -2.07
C SER A 166 -2.75 11.31 -2.39
N ILE A 167 -1.65 12.03 -2.16
CA ILE A 167 -1.52 13.46 -2.42
C ILE A 167 -1.69 13.76 -3.92
N VAL A 168 -0.99 13.03 -4.79
CA VAL A 168 -1.09 13.20 -6.25
C VAL A 168 -2.52 12.93 -6.73
N THR A 169 -3.14 11.86 -6.22
CA THR A 169 -4.53 11.51 -6.58
C THR A 169 -5.51 12.57 -6.08
N MET A 170 -5.29 13.13 -4.89
CA MET A 170 -6.09 14.22 -4.33
C MET A 170 -6.01 15.49 -5.20
N PHE A 171 -4.81 15.91 -5.65
CA PHE A 171 -4.66 17.05 -6.53
C PHE A 171 -5.35 16.83 -7.89
N ARG A 172 -5.32 15.62 -8.42
CA ARG A 172 -6.06 15.26 -9.64
C ARG A 172 -7.58 15.34 -9.41
N ALA A 173 -8.04 14.97 -8.21
CA ALA A 173 -9.44 15.07 -7.81
C ALA A 173 -9.90 16.54 -7.81
N VAL A 174 -9.15 17.40 -7.13
CA VAL A 174 -9.42 18.84 -7.05
C VAL A 174 -9.42 19.51 -8.43
N ALA A 175 -8.51 19.08 -9.32
CA ALA A 175 -8.43 19.55 -10.69
C ALA A 175 -9.56 19.04 -11.63
N GLY A 176 -10.55 18.29 -11.10
CA GLY A 176 -11.65 17.73 -11.89
C GLY A 176 -11.24 16.60 -12.84
N ARG A 177 -10.06 16.02 -12.67
CA ARG A 177 -9.49 14.97 -13.52
C ARG A 177 -9.74 13.54 -12.99
N LEU A 178 -10.83 13.34 -12.25
CA LEU A 178 -11.21 12.04 -11.68
C LEU A 178 -11.97 11.13 -12.66
N GLY A 179 -12.05 11.45 -13.94
CA GLY A 179 -12.80 10.69 -14.94
C GLY A 179 -12.42 9.20 -15.07
N ASP A 180 -11.29 8.80 -14.48
CA ASP A 180 -10.81 7.41 -14.50
C ASP A 180 -10.90 6.78 -13.10
N SER A 181 -11.97 5.98 -12.88
CA SER A 181 -12.16 5.22 -11.64
C SER A 181 -11.05 4.18 -11.39
N SER A 182 -10.23 3.88 -12.40
CA SER A 182 -9.14 2.91 -12.30
C SER A 182 -7.98 3.41 -11.45
N VAL A 183 -7.68 4.71 -11.49
CA VAL A 183 -6.65 5.34 -10.65
C VAL A 183 -7.05 5.26 -9.17
N MET A 184 -8.33 5.49 -8.89
CA MET A 184 -8.84 5.40 -7.53
C MET A 184 -8.84 3.96 -6.99
N SER A 185 -9.18 3.00 -7.86
CA SER A 185 -9.10 1.58 -7.51
C SER A 185 -7.65 1.13 -7.29
N ALA A 186 -6.70 1.64 -8.08
CA ALA A 186 -5.28 1.39 -7.90
C ALA A 186 -4.75 1.98 -6.58
N HIS A 187 -5.20 3.20 -6.22
CA HIS A 187 -4.88 3.81 -4.93
C HIS A 187 -5.39 2.97 -3.74
N ALA A 188 -6.65 2.52 -3.78
CA ALA A 188 -7.19 1.67 -2.73
C ALA A 188 -6.45 0.32 -2.64
N LEU A 189 -6.14 -0.30 -3.78
CA LEU A 189 -5.35 -1.54 -3.83
C LEU A 189 -3.98 -1.37 -3.17
N TYR A 190 -3.32 -0.23 -3.39
CA TYR A 190 -2.03 0.07 -2.75
C TYR A 190 -2.15 0.15 -1.22
N TRP A 191 -3.18 0.80 -0.69
CA TRP A 191 -3.42 0.86 0.74
C TRP A 191 -3.80 -0.49 1.36
N TYR A 192 -4.54 -1.33 0.63
CA TYR A 192 -4.78 -2.71 1.07
C TYR A 192 -3.49 -3.51 1.17
N PHE A 193 -2.63 -3.38 0.16
CA PHE A 193 -1.31 -4.00 0.19
C PHE A 193 -0.50 -3.54 1.41
N LEU A 194 -0.39 -2.23 1.65
CA LEU A 194 0.34 -1.68 2.80
C LEU A 194 -0.18 -2.19 4.15
N THR A 195 -1.49 -2.37 4.27
CA THR A 195 -2.09 -2.84 5.53
C THR A 195 -1.96 -4.34 5.72
N ALA A 196 -1.93 -5.11 4.63
CA ALA A 196 -1.79 -6.56 4.67
C ALA A 196 -0.36 -7.04 4.97
N VAL A 197 0.63 -6.21 4.66
CA VAL A 197 2.07 -6.50 4.77
C VAL A 197 2.64 -5.94 6.05
#